data_cf66c084dd420f6f2f35c1ce7961f2a4
#
_entry.id   cf66c084dd420f6f2f35c1ce7961f2a4
#
_cell.length_a   1.000
_cell.length_b   1.000
_cell.length_c   1.000
_cell.angle_alpha   90.00
_cell.angle_beta   90.00
_cell.angle_gamma   90.00
#
_symmetry.space_group_name_H-M   'P 1'
#
loop_
_entity.id
_entity.type
_entity.pdbx_description
1 polymer ?
#
loop_
_entity_poly.entity_id
_entity_poly.type
_entity_poly.pdbx_seq_one_letter_code
_entity_poly.pdbx_strand_id
1 'polypeptide(L)'
;MSEEKQKFHSIIKKYVNDVPYVSSGEKGVPELEIRFGTYGNKRTTRIDYDNVCKNLLSHGFKPTSKLGKSILRVTNSYIDRNTGQTRMSSNIRTEITGIDLIKQYCKTNILPESKDYFIQQKKHASKDDNTSLFPENIDAYNLRIAYSRENTIYKDSKMGLSIIDSWNDTKKAFRYINRTTFVHPDFPFNIDCSIVKSSKKTKNNFTFAYTVQEANLFNNPETYEIEIEVDNSKTEGYTTEKLENAIMKCVKYILAGLQQTNYPVSYTELKDVGSSYLALIKNTSDYLKPNTFIGPNSFTLQKQNIVVTTKTTNIPNINDDYSVTDKADGLRKLLYIHKDGSIYLINTNMNIEFTGCKSENNKYFNTIIDGEHISHDKTGKFINLYACFDVYFINNKDVRANEFIKKTQDPEDKKIYRLQLLNNTINELMLVGITGKTPPLKIMAKRFYASNDSSSIFMACSQILDLAYNDGFEYETDGLIFTPCKYGVGLTKQNTQLRSSKTSWEYSFKWKPSKYNTIDFYITTKKQENGEEVIKTVFETGTNTTSSDNILQYKVIILRVGFDEKKDGYINPCLDVINDNIPKISNIDDVDSYKPTPFYPTNPYDPNAN
;
A
#
# COMPACT_ATOMS: atom_id res chain seq x y z
N MET A 1 31.46 -3.86 1.63
CA MET A 1 30.19 -3.90 2.41
C MET A 1 29.66 -2.47 2.47
N SER A 2 28.37 -2.22 2.22
CA SER A 2 27.83 -0.85 2.31
C SER A 2 27.99 -0.33 3.75
N GLU A 3 28.08 0.98 3.92
CA GLU A 3 28.21 1.63 5.23
C GLU A 3 27.03 1.24 6.16
N GLU A 4 25.81 1.19 5.62
CA GLU A 4 24.61 0.75 6.36
C GLU A 4 24.75 -0.69 6.88
N LYS A 5 25.27 -1.59 6.06
CA LYS A 5 25.49 -2.99 6.46
C LYS A 5 26.56 -3.10 7.55
N GLN A 6 27.59 -2.26 7.53
CA GLN A 6 28.61 -2.23 8.60
C GLN A 6 28.01 -1.71 9.91
N LYS A 7 27.18 -0.67 9.87
CA LYS A 7 26.48 -0.12 11.04
C LYS A 7 25.54 -1.16 11.64
N PHE A 8 24.74 -1.81 10.79
CA PHE A 8 23.83 -2.87 11.20
C PHE A 8 24.58 -4.02 11.90
N HIS A 9 25.64 -4.52 11.28
CA HIS A 9 26.49 -5.57 11.85
C HIS A 9 27.11 -5.16 13.19
N SER A 10 27.61 -3.92 13.31
CA SER A 10 28.27 -3.44 14.53
C SER A 10 27.35 -3.40 15.74
N ILE A 11 26.07 -3.02 15.55
CA ILE A 11 25.07 -2.98 16.62
C ILE A 11 24.73 -4.40 17.09
N ILE A 12 24.53 -5.34 16.14
CA ILE A 12 24.24 -6.75 16.47
C ILE A 12 25.43 -7.38 17.19
N LYS A 13 26.65 -7.13 16.73
CA LYS A 13 27.87 -7.62 17.35
C LYS A 13 27.99 -7.14 18.81
N LYS A 14 27.72 -5.85 19.05
CA LYS A 14 27.73 -5.28 20.42
C LYS A 14 26.69 -5.95 21.30
N TYR A 15 25.47 -6.14 20.79
CA TYR A 15 24.40 -6.82 21.53
C TYR A 15 24.80 -8.28 21.89
N VAL A 16 25.28 -9.07 20.92
CA VAL A 16 25.70 -10.47 21.13
C VAL A 16 26.81 -10.56 22.18
N ASN A 17 27.75 -9.63 22.18
CA ASN A 17 28.81 -9.58 23.17
C ASN A 17 28.33 -9.23 24.58
N ASP A 18 27.26 -8.41 24.68
CA ASP A 18 26.77 -7.92 25.98
C ASP A 18 25.76 -8.88 26.65
N VAL A 19 25.01 -9.70 25.89
CA VAL A 19 23.97 -10.59 26.40
C VAL A 19 24.46 -11.59 27.45
N PRO A 20 25.64 -12.26 27.33
CA PRO A 20 26.15 -13.20 28.31
C PRO A 20 26.39 -12.59 29.72
N TYR A 21 26.50 -11.28 29.82
CA TYR A 21 26.78 -10.56 31.06
C TYR A 21 25.51 -10.06 31.78
N VAL A 22 24.30 -10.43 31.29
CA VAL A 22 23.01 -10.01 31.90
C VAL A 22 22.81 -10.59 33.30
N SER A 23 23.38 -11.73 33.61
CA SER A 23 23.27 -12.41 34.91
C SER A 23 23.99 -11.70 36.07
N SER A 24 24.78 -10.67 35.80
CA SER A 24 25.57 -9.95 36.83
C SER A 24 24.86 -8.71 37.43
N GLY A 25 23.59 -8.48 37.17
CA GLY A 25 22.71 -7.61 37.98
C GLY A 25 22.88 -6.09 37.88
N GLU A 26 23.95 -5.56 37.29
CA GLU A 26 24.29 -4.14 37.41
C GLU A 26 23.93 -3.24 36.22
N LYS A 27 23.57 -3.77 35.04
CA LYS A 27 23.52 -2.96 33.82
C LYS A 27 22.17 -2.94 33.05
N GLY A 28 21.09 -3.39 33.66
CA GLY A 28 19.78 -3.45 32.97
C GLY A 28 19.69 -4.54 31.89
N VAL A 29 18.48 -4.87 31.48
CA VAL A 29 18.21 -5.93 30.48
C VAL A 29 18.52 -5.40 29.09
N PRO A 30 19.39 -6.09 28.30
CA PRO A 30 19.61 -5.74 26.90
C PRO A 30 18.34 -5.89 26.08
N GLU A 31 18.09 -4.94 25.18
CA GLU A 31 16.96 -4.96 24.26
C GLU A 31 17.47 -4.55 22.88
N LEU A 32 17.43 -5.48 21.94
CA LEU A 32 17.69 -5.22 20.52
C LEU A 32 16.37 -5.20 19.76
N GLU A 33 16.05 -4.04 19.21
CA GLU A 33 14.78 -3.73 18.54
C GLU A 33 15.03 -3.28 17.10
N ILE A 34 14.24 -3.80 16.16
CA ILE A 34 14.21 -3.33 14.77
C ILE A 34 12.79 -2.87 14.47
N ARG A 35 12.61 -1.59 14.11
CA ARG A 35 11.33 -0.97 13.82
C ARG A 35 11.22 -0.60 12.35
N PHE A 36 10.06 -0.89 11.73
CA PHE A 36 9.76 -0.60 10.33
C PHE A 36 8.94 0.69 10.16
N GLY A 37 9.10 1.35 9.01
CA GLY A 37 8.30 2.53 8.64
C GLY A 37 8.59 3.78 9.48
N THR A 38 9.74 3.87 10.11
CA THR A 38 10.11 4.98 10.99
C THR A 38 10.74 6.16 10.26
N TYR A 39 11.06 6.00 8.99
CA TYR A 39 11.85 6.97 8.25
C TYR A 39 11.19 7.45 6.98
N GLY A 40 11.36 8.73 6.69
CA GLY A 40 10.90 9.36 5.47
C GLY A 40 9.38 9.49 5.37
N ASN A 41 8.90 9.55 4.14
CA ASN A 41 7.50 9.82 3.83
C ASN A 41 6.59 8.57 3.88
N LYS A 42 7.14 7.38 4.16
CA LYS A 42 6.38 6.13 4.13
C LYS A 42 6.14 5.58 5.54
N ARG A 43 5.09 6.08 6.18
CA ARG A 43 4.58 5.51 7.43
C ARG A 43 3.83 4.21 7.13
N THR A 44 3.86 3.27 8.08
CA THR A 44 3.03 2.06 8.02
C THR A 44 1.56 2.44 8.07
N THR A 45 0.79 2.00 7.08
CA THR A 45 -0.66 2.19 7.01
C THR A 45 -1.39 1.01 7.64
N ARG A 46 -2.72 1.10 7.80
CA ARG A 46 -3.55 -0.04 8.22
C ARG A 46 -3.42 -1.22 7.28
N ILE A 47 -3.41 -0.96 5.97
CA ILE A 47 -3.27 -2.00 4.95
C ILE A 47 -1.91 -2.70 5.06
N ASP A 48 -0.83 -1.93 5.24
CA ASP A 48 0.51 -2.50 5.45
C ASP A 48 0.55 -3.40 6.69
N TYR A 49 -0.03 -2.93 7.80
CA TYR A 49 -0.15 -3.69 9.04
C TYR A 49 -0.89 -5.02 8.84
N ASP A 50 -2.08 -4.98 8.24
CA ASP A 50 -2.90 -6.16 8.00
C ASP A 50 -2.19 -7.16 7.06
N ASN A 51 -1.51 -6.67 6.01
CA ASN A 51 -0.75 -7.50 5.08
C ASN A 51 0.46 -8.17 5.75
N VAL A 52 1.18 -7.44 6.61
CA VAL A 52 2.29 -8.04 7.37
C VAL A 52 1.77 -9.12 8.32
N CYS A 53 0.69 -8.86 9.07
CA CYS A 53 0.08 -9.87 9.94
C CYS A 53 -0.33 -11.13 9.16
N LYS A 54 -1.00 -10.98 8.02
CA LYS A 54 -1.39 -12.11 7.14
C LYS A 54 -0.17 -12.87 6.63
N ASN A 55 0.88 -12.15 6.21
CA ASN A 55 2.10 -12.76 5.71
C ASN A 55 2.86 -13.53 6.79
N LEU A 56 2.93 -13.01 8.01
CA LEU A 56 3.53 -13.72 9.14
C LEU A 56 2.78 -15.02 9.44
N LEU A 57 1.45 -14.99 9.48
CA LEU A 57 0.63 -16.20 9.67
C LEU A 57 0.89 -17.25 8.57
N SER A 58 0.99 -16.84 7.31
CA SER A 58 1.26 -17.75 6.19
C SER A 58 2.65 -18.41 6.25
N HIS A 59 3.60 -17.77 6.95
CA HIS A 59 4.95 -18.29 7.17
C HIS A 59 5.11 -19.04 8.50
N GLY A 60 4.00 -19.41 9.18
CA GLY A 60 4.01 -20.25 10.37
C GLY A 60 4.20 -19.51 11.70
N PHE A 61 4.27 -18.18 11.68
CA PHE A 61 4.24 -17.40 12.92
C PHE A 61 2.87 -17.51 13.58
N LYS A 62 2.86 -17.58 14.90
CA LYS A 62 1.63 -17.70 15.69
C LYS A 62 1.49 -16.51 16.64
N PRO A 63 0.31 -15.90 16.74
CA PRO A 63 0.07 -14.87 17.74
C PRO A 63 0.05 -15.50 19.14
N THR A 64 0.66 -14.83 20.11
CA THR A 64 0.71 -15.28 21.51
C THR A 64 -0.64 -15.16 22.19
N SER A 65 -1.54 -14.31 21.68
CA SER A 65 -2.89 -14.08 22.18
C SER A 65 -3.83 -13.75 21.02
N LYS A 66 -5.10 -14.20 21.10
CA LYS A 66 -6.12 -13.94 20.07
C LYS A 66 -6.54 -12.46 20.00
N LEU A 67 -6.55 -11.75 21.13
CA LEU A 67 -7.08 -10.38 21.26
C LEU A 67 -5.96 -9.32 21.36
N GLY A 68 -4.69 -9.75 21.32
CA GLY A 68 -3.58 -8.87 21.60
C GLY A 68 -3.45 -8.50 23.09
N LYS A 69 -2.47 -7.66 23.38
CA LYS A 69 -2.19 -7.15 24.75
C LYS A 69 -2.42 -5.64 24.77
N SER A 70 -3.31 -5.18 25.62
CA SER A 70 -3.55 -3.74 25.86
C SER A 70 -2.54 -3.20 26.85
N ILE A 71 -1.86 -2.12 26.50
CA ILE A 71 -0.85 -1.45 27.31
C ILE A 71 -1.11 0.06 27.27
N LEU A 72 -1.14 0.70 28.42
CA LEU A 72 -1.11 2.15 28.54
C LEU A 72 0.26 2.58 29.05
N ARG A 73 1.03 3.26 28.21
CA ARG A 73 2.29 3.90 28.57
C ARG A 73 2.04 5.35 28.94
N VAL A 74 2.51 5.73 30.11
CA VAL A 74 2.40 7.09 30.63
C VAL A 74 3.81 7.64 30.86
N THR A 75 4.08 8.78 30.29
CA THR A 75 5.38 9.47 30.44
C THR A 75 5.14 10.82 31.10
N ASN A 76 5.71 11.03 32.28
CA ASN A 76 5.57 12.28 33.00
C ASN A 76 6.40 13.39 32.35
N SER A 77 5.89 14.62 32.38
CA SER A 77 6.65 15.81 32.03
C SER A 77 7.46 16.33 33.23
N TYR A 78 8.48 17.10 32.95
CA TYR A 78 9.22 17.85 33.96
C TYR A 78 9.52 19.26 33.42
N ILE A 79 9.76 20.20 34.31
CA ILE A 79 10.16 21.54 33.95
C ILE A 79 11.71 21.58 33.91
N ASP A 80 12.24 21.86 32.73
CA ASP A 80 13.68 22.05 32.56
C ASP A 80 14.11 23.32 33.31
N ARG A 81 14.95 23.17 34.31
CA ARG A 81 15.39 24.27 35.18
C ARG A 81 16.17 25.36 34.44
N ASN A 82 16.82 25.03 33.32
CA ASN A 82 17.64 25.98 32.56
C ASN A 82 16.79 26.81 31.58
N THR A 83 15.73 26.23 31.04
CA THR A 83 14.90 26.85 29.99
C THR A 83 13.51 27.25 30.47
N GLY A 84 13.06 26.78 31.63
CA GLY A 84 11.69 26.95 32.13
C GLY A 84 10.63 26.23 31.31
N GLN A 85 11.02 25.46 30.27
CA GLN A 85 10.10 24.77 29.40
C GLN A 85 9.69 23.40 29.95
N THR A 86 8.44 23.04 29.75
CA THR A 86 7.96 21.69 30.05
C THR A 86 8.51 20.70 29.01
N ARG A 87 9.25 19.72 29.49
CA ARG A 87 9.82 18.64 28.68
C ARG A 87 9.32 17.28 29.13
N MET A 88 9.38 16.29 28.25
CA MET A 88 9.07 14.91 28.56
C MET A 88 10.28 14.22 29.18
N SER A 89 10.07 13.42 30.22
CA SER A 89 11.08 12.46 30.70
C SER A 89 11.19 11.32 29.69
N SER A 90 11.91 11.55 28.59
CA SER A 90 11.88 10.74 27.38
C SER A 90 12.31 9.29 27.56
N ASN A 91 12.99 8.98 28.65
CA ASN A 91 13.55 7.65 28.91
C ASN A 91 12.89 6.91 30.10
N ILE A 92 11.90 7.52 30.78
CA ILE A 92 11.16 6.89 31.89
C ILE A 92 9.69 6.80 31.52
N ARG A 93 9.10 5.63 31.71
CA ARG A 93 7.69 5.37 31.41
C ARG A 93 7.08 4.50 32.51
N THR A 94 5.83 4.77 32.83
CA THR A 94 4.98 3.91 33.62
C THR A 94 4.08 3.12 32.69
N GLU A 95 4.01 1.80 32.85
CA GLU A 95 3.17 0.93 32.03
C GLU A 95 2.10 0.25 32.88
N ILE A 96 0.85 0.39 32.43
CA ILE A 96 -0.33 -0.30 32.97
C ILE A 96 -0.75 -1.31 31.90
N THR A 97 -0.82 -2.59 32.27
CA THR A 97 -1.13 -3.67 31.33
C THR A 97 -2.47 -4.31 31.66
N GLY A 98 -3.27 -4.54 30.64
CA GLY A 98 -4.60 -5.15 30.75
C GLY A 98 -5.73 -4.14 30.61
N ILE A 99 -6.74 -4.52 29.84
CA ILE A 99 -7.82 -3.58 29.45
C ILE A 99 -8.62 -3.08 30.66
N ASP A 100 -8.84 -3.91 31.67
CA ASP A 100 -9.65 -3.54 32.85
C ASP A 100 -8.94 -2.55 33.76
N LEU A 101 -7.63 -2.74 33.99
CA LEU A 101 -6.79 -1.78 34.73
C LEU A 101 -6.68 -0.45 33.96
N ILE A 102 -6.58 -0.50 32.65
CA ILE A 102 -6.56 0.71 31.79
C ILE A 102 -7.90 1.43 31.87
N LYS A 103 -9.04 0.72 31.82
CA LYS A 103 -10.39 1.30 31.98
C LYS A 103 -10.53 1.95 33.36
N GLN A 104 -10.05 1.28 34.41
CA GLN A 104 -10.06 1.83 35.77
C GLN A 104 -9.22 3.11 35.84
N TYR A 105 -7.99 3.07 35.34
CA TYR A 105 -7.13 4.25 35.30
C TYR A 105 -7.77 5.41 34.50
N CYS A 106 -8.37 5.14 33.36
CA CYS A 106 -9.05 6.17 32.56
C CYS A 106 -10.23 6.81 33.29
N LYS A 107 -10.91 6.10 34.20
CA LYS A 107 -12.01 6.64 35.00
C LYS A 107 -11.53 7.52 36.16
N THR A 108 -10.45 7.12 36.83
CA THR A 108 -10.01 7.72 38.07
C THR A 108 -8.77 8.61 37.92
N ASN A 109 -7.95 8.37 36.91
CA ASN A 109 -6.59 8.89 36.72
C ASN A 109 -5.64 8.57 37.91
N ILE A 110 -5.99 7.61 38.73
CA ILE A 110 -5.20 7.12 39.87
C ILE A 110 -4.46 5.86 39.45
N LEU A 111 -3.18 5.74 39.81
CA LEU A 111 -2.41 4.53 39.59
C LEU A 111 -3.08 3.32 40.23
N PRO A 112 -3.11 2.15 39.53
CA PRO A 112 -3.59 0.90 40.14
C PRO A 112 -2.76 0.49 41.35
N GLU A 113 -3.11 -0.64 41.99
CA GLU A 113 -2.29 -1.23 43.03
C GLU A 113 -0.85 -1.48 42.53
N SER A 114 0.10 -1.46 43.47
CA SER A 114 1.53 -1.49 43.10
C SER A 114 1.95 -2.73 42.28
N LYS A 115 1.23 -3.85 42.37
CA LYS A 115 1.47 -5.08 41.56
C LYS A 115 1.05 -4.95 40.11
N ASP A 116 0.19 -4.00 39.75
CA ASP A 116 -0.53 -3.92 38.49
C ASP A 116 0.06 -2.91 37.49
N TYR A 117 1.14 -2.23 37.88
CA TYR A 117 1.91 -1.38 36.95
C TYR A 117 3.40 -1.48 37.29
N PHE A 118 4.23 -1.09 36.35
CA PHE A 118 5.68 -1.02 36.53
C PHE A 118 6.25 0.27 35.94
N ILE A 119 7.38 0.71 36.46
CA ILE A 119 8.09 1.90 36.01
C ILE A 119 9.41 1.42 35.40
N GLN A 120 9.65 1.81 34.17
CA GLN A 120 10.85 1.43 33.42
C GLN A 120 11.64 2.63 32.97
N GLN A 121 12.95 2.49 32.94
CA GLN A 121 13.86 3.41 32.29
C GLN A 121 14.57 2.72 31.14
N LYS A 122 14.42 3.26 29.93
CA LYS A 122 15.11 2.81 28.72
C LYS A 122 16.25 3.76 28.40
N LYS A 123 17.48 3.23 28.33
CA LYS A 123 18.69 3.99 27.99
C LYS A 123 19.36 3.39 26.77
N HIS A 124 19.97 4.20 25.94
CA HIS A 124 20.83 3.69 24.87
C HIS A 124 21.98 2.89 25.47
N ALA A 125 22.33 1.77 24.83
CA ALA A 125 23.53 1.03 25.19
C ALA A 125 24.78 1.91 24.98
N SER A 126 25.88 1.58 25.67
CA SER A 126 27.14 2.28 25.53
C SER A 126 28.04 1.56 24.53
N LYS A 127 28.83 2.31 23.77
CA LYS A 127 29.98 1.81 23.02
C LYS A 127 31.12 1.43 23.97
N ASP A 128 32.16 0.81 23.44
CA ASP A 128 33.34 0.42 24.25
C ASP A 128 34.10 1.62 24.83
N ASP A 129 33.96 2.80 24.22
CA ASP A 129 34.49 4.09 24.70
C ASP A 129 33.56 4.81 25.71
N ASN A 130 32.52 4.12 26.21
CA ASN A 130 31.47 4.65 27.09
C ASN A 130 30.57 5.75 26.47
N THR A 131 30.69 6.06 25.20
CA THR A 131 29.74 6.93 24.51
C THR A 131 28.43 6.20 24.19
N SER A 132 27.31 6.93 24.05
CA SER A 132 26.02 6.33 23.73
C SER A 132 26.01 5.72 22.32
N LEU A 133 25.50 4.49 22.21
CA LEU A 133 25.24 3.85 20.93
C LEU A 133 23.85 4.28 20.45
N PHE A 134 23.83 5.21 19.50
CA PHE A 134 22.57 5.72 18.95
C PHE A 134 21.94 4.71 17.97
N PRO A 135 20.61 4.73 17.84
CA PRO A 135 19.92 3.96 16.83
C PRO A 135 20.35 4.35 15.41
N GLU A 136 20.47 3.36 14.53
CA GLU A 136 20.86 3.56 13.13
C GLU A 136 19.71 3.24 12.20
N ASN A 137 19.63 4.01 11.11
CA ASN A 137 18.63 3.81 10.07
C ASN A 137 19.26 3.03 8.93
N ILE A 138 18.49 2.09 8.40
CA ILE A 138 18.86 1.27 7.24
C ILE A 138 17.83 1.59 6.16
N ASP A 139 18.15 2.59 5.36
CA ASP A 139 17.23 3.14 4.34
C ASP A 139 16.89 2.10 3.28
N ALA A 140 17.84 1.20 2.98
CA ALA A 140 17.64 0.10 2.06
C ALA A 140 16.39 -0.75 2.40
N TYR A 141 16.01 -0.85 3.66
CA TYR A 141 14.86 -1.64 4.12
C TYR A 141 13.80 -0.82 4.84
N ASN A 142 13.95 0.52 4.89
CA ASN A 142 13.07 1.43 5.64
C ASN A 142 12.87 0.96 7.09
N LEU A 143 13.95 0.61 7.75
CA LEU A 143 13.95 0.17 9.13
C LEU A 143 14.98 0.95 9.98
N ARG A 144 14.77 0.89 11.28
CA ARG A 144 15.67 1.44 12.27
C ARG A 144 16.05 0.34 13.25
N ILE A 145 17.35 0.14 13.48
CA ILE A 145 17.87 -0.77 14.50
C ILE A 145 18.31 0.04 15.72
N ALA A 146 17.91 -0.42 16.89
CA ALA A 146 18.27 0.20 18.18
C ALA A 146 18.71 -0.87 19.17
N TYR A 147 19.81 -0.59 19.85
CA TYR A 147 20.24 -1.37 20.99
C TYR A 147 20.15 -0.49 22.25
N SER A 148 19.34 -0.92 23.19
CA SER A 148 19.09 -0.22 24.45
C SER A 148 19.16 -1.17 25.65
N ARG A 149 19.14 -0.59 26.85
CA ARG A 149 19.04 -1.31 28.11
C ARG A 149 17.84 -0.81 28.88
N GLU A 150 17.03 -1.73 29.35
CA GLU A 150 15.87 -1.44 30.17
C GLU A 150 16.15 -1.75 31.65
N ASN A 151 15.88 -0.77 32.49
CA ASN A 151 15.99 -0.89 33.94
C ASN A 151 14.61 -0.73 34.56
N THR A 152 14.24 -1.63 35.46
CA THR A 152 13.08 -1.44 36.32
C THR A 152 13.41 -0.43 37.38
N ILE A 153 12.57 0.60 37.54
CA ILE A 153 12.64 1.53 38.62
C ILE A 153 11.75 0.97 39.75
N TYR A 154 12.39 0.57 40.83
CA TYR A 154 11.67 0.08 42.01
C TYR A 154 10.84 1.21 42.64
N LYS A 155 9.61 0.90 43.05
CA LYS A 155 8.63 1.88 43.53
C LYS A 155 9.00 2.51 44.85
N ASP A 156 9.71 1.78 45.69
CA ASP A 156 10.30 2.21 46.96
C ASP A 156 11.62 2.97 46.82
N SER A 157 12.17 3.01 45.61
CA SER A 157 13.36 3.83 45.35
C SER A 157 13.03 5.33 45.38
N LYS A 158 14.02 6.17 45.69
CA LYS A 158 13.86 7.63 45.71
C LYS A 158 13.23 8.17 44.40
N MET A 159 13.57 7.60 43.25
CA MET A 159 13.02 7.98 41.96
C MET A 159 11.58 7.45 41.80
N GLY A 160 11.31 6.22 42.19
CA GLY A 160 9.96 5.63 42.14
C GLY A 160 8.98 6.40 43.00
N LEU A 161 9.33 6.68 44.26
CA LEU A 161 8.53 7.50 45.18
C LEU A 161 8.26 8.88 44.60
N SER A 162 9.29 9.57 44.07
CA SER A 162 9.11 10.90 43.48
C SER A 162 8.13 10.91 42.31
N ILE A 163 8.09 9.85 41.47
CA ILE A 163 7.16 9.73 40.34
C ILE A 163 5.73 9.48 40.89
N ILE A 164 5.58 8.63 41.87
CA ILE A 164 4.28 8.24 42.45
C ILE A 164 3.68 9.43 43.21
N ASP A 165 4.45 10.07 44.07
CA ASP A 165 3.99 11.19 44.91
C ASP A 165 3.57 12.40 44.05
N SER A 166 4.29 12.67 42.97
CA SER A 166 3.96 13.78 42.07
C SER A 166 2.96 13.39 40.97
N TRP A 167 2.36 12.20 40.99
CA TRP A 167 1.58 11.67 39.88
C TRP A 167 0.43 12.58 39.45
N ASN A 168 -0.34 13.08 40.40
CA ASN A 168 -1.50 13.94 40.13
C ASN A 168 -1.11 15.37 39.72
N ASP A 169 0.05 15.83 40.16
CA ASP A 169 0.50 17.21 39.98
C ASP A 169 1.32 17.42 38.69
N THR A 170 1.69 16.34 38.02
CA THR A 170 2.48 16.41 36.78
C THR A 170 1.64 16.17 35.54
N LYS A 171 1.87 16.97 34.50
CA LYS A 171 1.31 16.71 33.16
C LYS A 171 2.01 15.51 32.53
N LYS A 172 1.29 14.77 31.71
CA LYS A 172 1.71 13.49 31.15
C LYS A 172 1.46 13.45 29.65
N ALA A 173 2.26 12.65 28.95
CA ALA A 173 1.96 12.17 27.62
C ALA A 173 1.50 10.72 27.72
N PHE A 174 0.42 10.39 27.04
CA PHE A 174 -0.21 9.08 27.05
C PHE A 174 -0.02 8.38 25.72
N ARG A 175 0.14 7.06 25.78
CA ARG A 175 0.22 6.20 24.63
C ARG A 175 -0.48 4.88 24.92
N TYR A 176 -1.63 4.66 24.30
CA TYR A 176 -2.35 3.39 24.31
C TYR A 176 -1.86 2.52 23.18
N ILE A 177 -1.55 1.27 23.46
CA ILE A 177 -0.99 0.28 22.54
C ILE A 177 -1.86 -0.97 22.62
N ASN A 178 -2.40 -1.39 21.49
CA ASN A 178 -2.94 -2.75 21.32
C ASN A 178 -1.92 -3.53 20.50
N ARG A 179 -1.25 -4.49 21.14
CA ARG A 179 -0.10 -5.21 20.59
C ARG A 179 -0.43 -6.68 20.37
N THR A 180 -0.27 -7.14 19.15
CA THR A 180 -0.26 -8.56 18.80
C THR A 180 1.19 -9.00 18.59
N THR A 181 1.65 -9.91 19.46
CA THR A 181 3.01 -10.46 19.38
C THR A 181 2.97 -11.79 18.65
N PHE A 182 3.73 -11.91 17.58
CA PHE A 182 3.92 -13.12 16.79
C PHE A 182 5.23 -13.80 17.16
N VAL A 183 5.20 -15.12 17.33
CA VAL A 183 6.36 -15.96 17.64
C VAL A 183 6.49 -17.10 16.63
N HIS A 184 7.72 -17.57 16.42
CA HIS A 184 8.02 -18.73 15.59
C HIS A 184 9.11 -19.57 16.26
N PRO A 185 9.02 -20.92 16.26
CA PRO A 185 9.99 -21.77 16.97
C PRO A 185 11.42 -21.67 16.44
N ASP A 186 11.59 -21.40 15.14
CA ASP A 186 12.91 -21.34 14.50
C ASP A 186 13.63 -20.00 14.67
N PHE A 187 12.99 -19.02 15.31
CA PHE A 187 13.54 -17.67 15.44
C PHE A 187 13.62 -17.22 16.89
N PRO A 188 14.71 -16.55 17.29
CA PRO A 188 14.87 -16.00 18.63
C PRO A 188 14.22 -14.59 18.75
N PHE A 189 13.06 -14.38 18.16
CA PHE A 189 12.40 -13.07 18.14
C PHE A 189 10.93 -13.13 18.51
N ASN A 190 10.47 -12.02 19.04
CA ASN A 190 9.08 -11.61 19.06
C ASN A 190 8.87 -10.57 17.94
N ILE A 191 7.84 -10.73 17.12
CA ILE A 191 7.44 -9.71 16.15
C ILE A 191 6.19 -9.04 16.68
N ASP A 192 6.33 -7.78 17.06
CA ASP A 192 5.29 -6.97 17.66
C ASP A 192 4.59 -6.12 16.59
N CYS A 193 3.34 -6.43 16.32
CA CYS A 193 2.46 -5.62 15.48
C CYS A 193 1.51 -4.84 16.40
N SER A 194 1.63 -3.51 16.42
CA SER A 194 0.93 -2.66 17.39
C SER A 194 0.05 -1.62 16.70
N ILE A 195 -1.18 -1.47 17.19
CA ILE A 195 -2.06 -0.34 16.88
C ILE A 195 -1.95 0.64 18.03
N VAL A 196 -1.57 1.87 17.73
CA VAL A 196 -1.16 2.84 18.75
C VAL A 196 -1.97 4.12 18.63
N LYS A 197 -2.48 4.62 19.76
CA LYS A 197 -3.03 5.96 19.92
C LYS A 197 -2.16 6.74 20.90
N SER A 198 -1.78 7.94 20.53
CA SER A 198 -0.87 8.77 21.34
C SER A 198 -1.44 10.16 21.57
N SER A 199 -1.03 10.81 22.65
CA SER A 199 -1.23 12.24 22.83
C SER A 199 -0.82 13.00 21.57
N LYS A 200 -1.52 14.08 21.24
CA LYS A 200 -1.19 14.93 20.08
C LYS A 200 0.26 15.37 20.08
N LYS A 201 0.84 15.52 18.90
CA LYS A 201 2.16 16.13 18.71
C LYS A 201 2.01 17.47 18.00
N THR A 202 2.62 18.49 18.57
CA THR A 202 2.76 19.80 17.93
C THR A 202 4.24 20.05 17.68
N LYS A 203 4.64 20.21 16.40
CA LYS A 203 6.06 20.40 16.02
C LYS A 203 7.01 19.37 16.67
N ASN A 204 6.66 18.08 16.58
CA ASN A 204 7.40 16.93 17.13
C ASN A 204 7.37 16.78 18.67
N ASN A 205 6.78 17.68 19.43
CA ASN A 205 6.61 17.56 20.87
C ASN A 205 5.19 17.08 21.22
N PHE A 206 5.07 16.21 22.22
CA PHE A 206 3.77 15.79 22.72
C PHE A 206 3.08 16.95 23.45
N THR A 207 1.78 17.07 23.25
CA THR A 207 0.92 17.90 24.10
C THR A 207 0.70 17.16 25.43
N PHE A 208 1.05 17.82 26.53
CA PHE A 208 0.93 17.25 27.87
C PHE A 208 -0.42 17.61 28.50
N ALA A 209 -1.01 16.63 29.17
CA ALA A 209 -2.28 16.73 29.86
C ALA A 209 -2.21 16.09 31.25
N TYR A 210 -3.07 16.47 32.15
CA TYR A 210 -3.16 15.82 33.49
C TYR A 210 -3.87 14.48 33.40
N THR A 211 -4.85 14.36 32.52
CA THR A 211 -5.71 13.17 32.41
C THR A 211 -5.75 12.63 30.98
N VAL A 212 -6.17 11.36 30.83
CA VAL A 212 -6.38 10.71 29.53
C VAL A 212 -7.50 11.41 28.74
N GLN A 213 -8.52 11.91 29.45
CA GLN A 213 -9.66 12.62 28.86
C GLN A 213 -9.20 13.96 28.26
N GLU A 214 -8.43 14.74 29.05
CA GLU A 214 -7.87 16.03 28.58
C GLU A 214 -6.96 15.82 27.35
N ALA A 215 -6.18 14.73 27.34
CA ALA A 215 -5.34 14.35 26.20
C ALA A 215 -6.13 13.91 24.97
N ASN A 216 -7.43 13.67 25.10
CA ASN A 216 -8.33 13.14 24.07
C ASN A 216 -7.76 11.88 23.38
N LEU A 217 -7.07 11.01 24.15
CA LEU A 217 -6.21 9.94 23.66
C LEU A 217 -6.90 9.01 22.69
N PHE A 218 -8.10 8.54 23.04
CA PHE A 218 -8.81 7.52 22.23
C PHE A 218 -9.48 8.06 20.97
N ASN A 219 -9.62 9.39 20.85
CA ASN A 219 -10.12 10.04 19.65
C ASN A 219 -9.00 10.48 18.69
N ASN A 220 -7.74 10.36 19.11
CA ASN A 220 -6.61 10.65 18.25
C ASN A 220 -6.45 9.58 17.16
N PRO A 221 -5.89 9.93 15.97
CA PRO A 221 -5.65 8.99 14.89
C PRO A 221 -4.76 7.82 15.32
N GLU A 222 -5.05 6.64 14.78
CA GLU A 222 -4.22 5.45 14.95
C GLU A 222 -2.92 5.55 14.17
N THR A 223 -1.87 4.99 14.74
CA THR A 223 -0.60 4.72 14.06
C THR A 223 -0.28 3.25 14.19
N TYR A 224 0.37 2.70 13.19
CA TYR A 224 0.67 1.27 13.09
C TYR A 224 2.18 1.08 13.19
N GLU A 225 2.60 0.16 14.05
CA GLU A 225 4.01 -0.10 14.32
C GLU A 225 4.29 -1.58 14.15
N ILE A 226 5.42 -1.90 13.53
CA ILE A 226 5.90 -3.25 13.32
C ILE A 226 7.33 -3.27 13.83
N GLU A 227 7.60 -4.14 14.79
CA GLU A 227 8.88 -4.23 15.49
C GLU A 227 9.32 -5.69 15.57
N ILE A 228 10.62 -5.96 15.38
CA ILE A 228 11.26 -7.23 15.74
C ILE A 228 12.01 -6.95 17.04
N GLU A 229 11.71 -7.70 18.09
CA GLU A 229 12.39 -7.65 19.37
C GLU A 229 13.09 -8.98 19.62
N VAL A 230 14.37 -8.95 19.91
CA VAL A 230 15.15 -10.17 20.17
C VAL A 230 14.85 -10.70 21.58
N ASP A 231 14.49 -11.97 21.66
CA ASP A 231 14.25 -12.67 22.91
C ASP A 231 15.58 -13.17 23.49
N ASN A 232 16.09 -12.49 24.50
CA ASN A 232 17.38 -12.81 25.13
C ASN A 232 17.47 -14.27 25.58
N SER A 233 16.36 -14.87 26.00
CA SER A 233 16.33 -16.25 26.49
C SER A 233 16.57 -17.30 25.38
N LYS A 234 16.41 -16.90 24.12
CA LYS A 234 16.57 -17.77 22.95
C LYS A 234 17.86 -17.54 22.17
N THR A 235 18.71 -16.62 22.62
CA THR A 235 19.95 -16.24 21.92
C THR A 235 21.19 -16.98 22.40
N GLU A 236 21.08 -17.89 23.36
CA GLU A 236 22.21 -18.70 23.82
C GLU A 236 22.87 -19.46 22.65
N GLY A 237 24.19 -19.33 22.50
CA GLY A 237 24.96 -19.94 21.40
C GLY A 237 24.79 -19.29 20.02
N TYR A 238 24.13 -18.10 19.92
CA TYR A 238 24.10 -17.36 18.67
C TYR A 238 25.40 -16.57 18.46
N THR A 239 25.98 -16.73 17.27
CA THR A 239 27.02 -15.80 16.78
C THR A 239 26.39 -14.57 16.16
N THR A 240 27.16 -13.50 15.96
CA THR A 240 26.71 -12.28 15.28
C THR A 240 26.11 -12.60 13.91
N GLU A 241 26.78 -13.42 13.12
CA GLU A 241 26.36 -13.78 11.76
C GLU A 241 25.06 -14.61 11.78
N LYS A 242 24.93 -15.54 12.73
CA LYS A 242 23.72 -16.36 12.87
C LYS A 242 22.52 -15.50 13.24
N LEU A 243 22.69 -14.53 14.16
CA LEU A 243 21.63 -13.62 14.55
C LEU A 243 21.28 -12.66 13.41
N GLU A 244 22.27 -12.09 12.74
CA GLU A 244 22.09 -11.20 11.59
C GLU A 244 21.30 -11.89 10.46
N ASN A 245 21.68 -13.13 10.10
CA ASN A 245 20.98 -13.90 9.08
C ASN A 245 19.53 -14.21 9.48
N ALA A 246 19.29 -14.55 10.73
CA ALA A 246 17.94 -14.79 11.24
C ALA A 246 17.09 -13.52 11.20
N ILE A 247 17.64 -12.38 11.62
CA ILE A 247 16.97 -11.06 11.54
C ILE A 247 16.65 -10.74 10.07
N MET A 248 17.62 -10.86 9.15
CA MET A 248 17.40 -10.54 7.75
C MET A 248 16.33 -11.44 7.10
N LYS A 249 16.21 -12.68 7.53
CA LYS A 249 15.12 -13.57 7.09
C LYS A 249 13.75 -13.06 7.56
N CYS A 250 13.62 -12.61 8.81
CA CYS A 250 12.40 -11.97 9.31
C CYS A 250 12.11 -10.64 8.63
N VAL A 251 13.13 -9.81 8.41
CA VAL A 251 13.01 -8.56 7.62
C VAL A 251 12.40 -8.85 6.25
N LYS A 252 12.86 -9.92 5.58
CA LYS A 252 12.29 -10.32 4.29
C LYS A 252 10.81 -10.68 4.37
N TYR A 253 10.36 -11.39 5.42
CA TYR A 253 8.95 -11.71 5.60
C TYR A 253 8.10 -10.44 5.83
N ILE A 254 8.59 -9.52 6.64
CA ILE A 254 7.89 -8.25 6.89
C ILE A 254 7.83 -7.41 5.61
N LEU A 255 8.94 -7.28 4.88
CA LEU A 255 8.98 -6.57 3.59
C LEU A 255 8.05 -7.22 2.55
N ALA A 256 7.91 -8.54 2.54
CA ALA A 256 6.97 -9.22 1.66
C ALA A 256 5.52 -8.77 1.92
N GLY A 257 5.13 -8.63 3.18
CA GLY A 257 3.83 -8.03 3.55
C GLY A 257 3.71 -6.56 3.16
N LEU A 258 4.73 -5.75 3.44
CA LEU A 258 4.75 -4.31 3.13
C LEU A 258 4.73 -4.01 1.62
N GLN A 259 5.40 -4.81 0.81
CA GLN A 259 5.49 -4.67 -0.64
C GLN A 259 4.44 -5.51 -1.37
N GLN A 260 3.65 -6.32 -0.67
CA GLN A 260 2.63 -7.22 -1.22
C GLN A 260 3.16 -8.15 -2.31
N THR A 261 4.38 -8.68 -2.12
CA THR A 261 5.05 -9.59 -3.05
C THR A 261 5.78 -10.70 -2.30
N ASN A 262 5.87 -11.87 -2.92
CA ASN A 262 6.69 -12.98 -2.41
C ASN A 262 8.19 -12.76 -2.64
N TYR A 263 8.56 -11.75 -3.42
CA TYR A 263 9.93 -11.42 -3.84
C TYR A 263 10.30 -10.00 -3.44
N PRO A 264 10.30 -9.66 -2.14
CA PRO A 264 10.62 -8.32 -1.70
C PRO A 264 12.08 -7.98 -2.01
N VAL A 265 12.29 -6.73 -2.40
CA VAL A 265 13.60 -6.15 -2.69
C VAL A 265 13.85 -4.92 -1.83
N SER A 266 15.08 -4.42 -1.84
CA SER A 266 15.39 -3.20 -1.09
C SER A 266 14.67 -1.97 -1.68
N TYR A 267 14.35 -1.00 -0.85
CA TYR A 267 13.80 0.28 -1.33
C TYR A 267 14.80 1.07 -2.18
N THR A 268 16.10 0.83 -1.98
CA THR A 268 17.16 1.39 -2.84
C THR A 268 17.05 0.84 -4.26
N GLU A 269 16.80 -0.46 -4.39
CA GLU A 269 16.58 -1.11 -5.67
C GLU A 269 15.29 -0.60 -6.34
N LEU A 270 14.18 -0.52 -5.60
CA LEU A 270 12.93 0.07 -6.13
C LEU A 270 13.12 1.52 -6.61
N LYS A 271 13.95 2.30 -5.93
CA LYS A 271 14.29 3.66 -6.32
C LYS A 271 15.12 3.69 -7.61
N ASP A 272 16.13 2.80 -7.77
CA ASP A 272 16.91 2.69 -9.01
C ASP A 272 16.03 2.30 -10.19
N VAL A 273 15.14 1.32 -10.00
CA VAL A 273 14.16 0.89 -11.01
C VAL A 273 13.24 2.05 -11.40
N GLY A 274 12.72 2.79 -10.43
CA GLY A 274 11.87 3.96 -10.68
C GLY A 274 12.61 5.07 -11.46
N SER A 275 13.85 5.36 -11.09
CA SER A 275 14.69 6.35 -11.79
C SER A 275 15.00 5.89 -13.22
N SER A 276 15.29 4.60 -13.41
CA SER A 276 15.54 4.01 -14.74
C SER A 276 14.29 4.06 -15.64
N TYR A 277 13.10 3.81 -15.05
CA TYR A 277 11.82 3.95 -15.73
C TYR A 277 11.59 5.41 -16.20
N LEU A 278 11.75 6.39 -15.28
CA LEU A 278 11.58 7.81 -15.61
C LEU A 278 12.54 8.27 -16.72
N ALA A 279 13.79 7.84 -16.65
CA ALA A 279 14.79 8.12 -17.69
C ALA A 279 14.38 7.53 -19.05
N LEU A 280 13.87 6.29 -19.06
CA LEU A 280 13.43 5.61 -20.28
C LEU A 280 12.27 6.36 -20.96
N ILE A 281 11.29 6.82 -20.19
CA ILE A 281 10.15 7.60 -20.72
C ILE A 281 10.48 9.09 -20.93
N LYS A 282 11.74 9.50 -20.73
CA LYS A 282 12.21 10.90 -20.86
C LYS A 282 11.43 11.88 -19.98
N ASN A 283 11.05 11.45 -18.78
CA ASN A 283 10.39 12.30 -17.81
C ASN A 283 11.43 12.95 -16.89
N THR A 284 11.32 14.26 -16.70
CA THR A 284 12.28 15.07 -15.88
C THR A 284 11.95 15.11 -14.41
N SER A 285 10.92 14.37 -13.95
CA SER A 285 10.57 14.32 -12.54
C SER A 285 11.59 13.48 -11.76
N ASP A 286 11.96 13.93 -10.58
CA ASP A 286 12.82 13.17 -9.66
C ASP A 286 12.06 12.07 -8.90
N TYR A 287 10.72 12.08 -8.98
CA TYR A 287 9.85 11.20 -8.22
C TYR A 287 8.78 10.56 -9.10
N LEU A 288 8.49 9.30 -8.82
CA LEU A 288 7.34 8.60 -9.37
C LEU A 288 6.04 9.22 -8.83
N LYS A 289 5.14 9.59 -9.73
CA LYS A 289 3.80 10.11 -9.42
C LYS A 289 2.77 9.39 -10.28
N PRO A 290 1.51 9.26 -9.86
CA PRO A 290 0.48 8.59 -10.67
C PRO A 290 0.37 9.12 -12.10
N ASN A 291 0.66 10.39 -12.34
CA ASN A 291 0.67 10.97 -13.68
C ASN A 291 1.87 10.55 -14.55
N THR A 292 2.91 9.91 -13.99
CA THR A 292 4.04 9.35 -14.77
C THR A 292 3.74 7.95 -15.33
N PHE A 293 2.57 7.39 -15.06
CA PHE A 293 2.09 6.18 -15.70
C PHE A 293 1.74 6.47 -17.17
N ILE A 294 2.47 5.89 -18.13
CA ILE A 294 2.35 6.25 -19.55
C ILE A 294 1.20 5.56 -20.29
N GLY A 295 0.49 4.63 -19.65
CA GLY A 295 -0.67 3.94 -20.21
C GLY A 295 -1.92 4.84 -20.20
N PRO A 296 -2.48 5.23 -21.36
CA PRO A 296 -3.68 6.06 -21.39
C PRO A 296 -4.92 5.27 -20.94
N ASN A 297 -5.90 5.98 -20.37
CA ASN A 297 -7.19 5.38 -20.04
C ASN A 297 -8.11 5.36 -21.26
N SER A 298 -8.91 4.29 -21.39
CA SER A 298 -9.96 4.18 -22.40
C SER A 298 -11.22 4.90 -21.97
N PHE A 299 -11.93 5.51 -22.90
CA PHE A 299 -13.26 6.07 -22.69
C PHE A 299 -14.35 5.01 -22.67
N THR A 300 -15.44 5.27 -21.99
CA THR A 300 -16.62 4.41 -22.08
C THR A 300 -17.26 4.58 -23.44
N LEU A 301 -17.51 3.45 -24.12
CA LEU A 301 -18.15 3.42 -25.44
C LEU A 301 -19.55 4.02 -25.37
N GLN A 302 -19.82 5.02 -26.22
CA GLN A 302 -21.09 5.73 -26.31
C GLN A 302 -21.85 5.33 -27.57
N LYS A 303 -23.16 5.56 -27.62
CA LYS A 303 -24.01 5.29 -28.78
C LYS A 303 -23.47 5.95 -30.07
N GLN A 304 -22.96 7.18 -29.96
CA GLN A 304 -22.35 7.91 -31.10
C GLN A 304 -21.10 7.24 -31.68
N ASN A 305 -20.40 6.42 -30.88
CA ASN A 305 -19.22 5.68 -31.33
C ASN A 305 -19.57 4.36 -32.04
N ILE A 306 -20.85 3.99 -32.10
CA ILE A 306 -21.36 2.73 -32.64
C ILE A 306 -22.20 2.99 -33.90
N VAL A 307 -23.04 4.03 -33.86
CA VAL A 307 -24.00 4.28 -34.94
C VAL A 307 -23.27 4.79 -36.16
N VAL A 308 -23.56 4.15 -37.32
CA VAL A 308 -23.04 4.62 -38.63
C VAL A 308 -23.62 5.99 -38.94
N THR A 309 -22.78 6.99 -39.05
CA THR A 309 -23.20 8.35 -39.40
C THR A 309 -22.96 8.60 -40.88
N THR A 310 -23.98 9.14 -41.58
CA THR A 310 -23.88 9.56 -42.98
C THR A 310 -23.14 10.90 -43.14
N LYS A 311 -22.87 11.59 -42.03
CA LYS A 311 -22.11 12.86 -42.00
C LYS A 311 -20.69 12.60 -41.56
N THR A 312 -19.73 13.25 -42.19
CA THR A 312 -18.32 13.29 -41.75
C THR A 312 -18.26 13.98 -40.38
N THR A 313 -18.29 13.19 -39.33
CA THR A 313 -18.09 13.65 -37.97
C THR A 313 -16.65 13.36 -37.56
N ASN A 314 -16.06 14.21 -36.71
CA ASN A 314 -14.74 13.94 -36.12
C ASN A 314 -14.82 12.98 -34.93
N ILE A 315 -16.00 12.43 -34.61
CA ILE A 315 -16.22 11.49 -33.51
C ILE A 315 -15.68 10.13 -33.92
N PRO A 316 -14.75 9.54 -33.15
CA PRO A 316 -14.24 8.19 -33.40
C PRO A 316 -15.36 7.16 -33.34
N ASN A 317 -15.41 6.26 -34.31
CA ASN A 317 -16.44 5.23 -34.45
C ASN A 317 -15.80 3.85 -34.60
N ILE A 318 -16.30 2.84 -33.86
CA ILE A 318 -15.73 1.48 -33.87
C ILE A 318 -15.94 0.74 -35.21
N ASN A 319 -16.81 1.23 -36.07
CA ASN A 319 -16.93 0.73 -37.45
C ASN A 319 -15.72 1.09 -38.33
N ASP A 320 -14.90 2.09 -37.89
CA ASP A 320 -13.70 2.51 -38.58
C ASP A 320 -12.49 1.81 -37.98
N ASP A 321 -11.73 1.05 -38.72
CA ASP A 321 -10.39 0.54 -38.41
C ASP A 321 -10.08 0.24 -36.91
N TYR A 322 -10.95 -0.49 -36.23
CA TYR A 322 -10.74 -0.91 -34.83
C TYR A 322 -10.45 -2.41 -34.73
N SER A 323 -9.72 -2.75 -33.69
CA SER A 323 -9.61 -4.10 -33.14
C SER A 323 -10.30 -4.19 -31.78
N VAL A 324 -10.75 -5.39 -31.43
CA VAL A 324 -11.41 -5.67 -30.16
C VAL A 324 -10.75 -6.85 -29.45
N THR A 325 -10.69 -6.77 -28.14
CA THR A 325 -10.25 -7.86 -27.25
C THR A 325 -11.17 -7.93 -26.03
N ASP A 326 -11.11 -9.05 -25.29
CA ASP A 326 -11.79 -9.18 -24.01
C ASP A 326 -11.31 -8.11 -23.03
N LYS A 327 -12.17 -7.70 -22.13
CA LYS A 327 -11.77 -6.89 -20.97
C LYS A 327 -11.57 -7.83 -19.76
N ALA A 328 -10.31 -8.17 -19.48
CA ALA A 328 -9.96 -8.97 -18.33
C ALA A 328 -10.28 -8.20 -17.04
N ASP A 329 -10.79 -8.90 -16.04
CA ASP A 329 -11.00 -8.37 -14.69
C ASP A 329 -9.76 -8.63 -13.83
N GLY A 330 -8.91 -7.61 -13.71
CA GLY A 330 -7.63 -7.68 -13.02
C GLY A 330 -7.13 -6.31 -12.59
N LEU A 331 -5.83 -6.22 -12.37
CA LEU A 331 -5.15 -4.97 -12.02
C LEU A 331 -4.24 -4.53 -13.16
N ARG A 332 -4.54 -3.41 -13.79
CA ARG A 332 -3.67 -2.84 -14.83
C ARG A 332 -2.33 -2.46 -14.25
N LYS A 333 -1.25 -3.00 -14.82
CA LYS A 333 0.13 -2.69 -14.48
C LYS A 333 0.96 -2.57 -15.75
N LEU A 334 2.06 -1.81 -15.70
CA LEU A 334 3.12 -1.89 -16.70
C LEU A 334 4.11 -2.97 -16.28
N LEU A 335 4.46 -3.86 -17.17
CA LEU A 335 5.59 -4.76 -16.99
C LEU A 335 6.83 -4.07 -17.52
N TYR A 336 7.81 -3.89 -16.64
CA TYR A 336 9.09 -3.27 -16.96
C TYR A 336 10.23 -4.27 -16.85
N ILE A 337 10.90 -4.55 -17.97
CA ILE A 337 12.13 -5.33 -17.99
C ILE A 337 13.29 -4.36 -17.82
N HIS A 338 13.92 -4.41 -16.68
CA HIS A 338 15.01 -3.50 -16.31
C HIS A 338 16.30 -3.81 -17.09
N LYS A 339 17.28 -2.91 -17.03
CA LYS A 339 18.60 -3.02 -17.71
C LYS A 339 19.42 -4.28 -17.36
N ASP A 340 19.11 -4.95 -16.24
CA ASP A 340 19.73 -6.20 -15.78
C ASP A 340 18.89 -7.45 -16.08
N GLY A 341 17.79 -7.30 -16.81
CA GLY A 341 16.84 -8.34 -17.14
C GLY A 341 15.79 -8.62 -16.06
N SER A 342 15.89 -8.05 -14.87
CA SER A 342 14.88 -8.21 -13.82
C SER A 342 13.54 -7.62 -14.23
N ILE A 343 12.44 -8.33 -13.90
CA ILE A 343 11.10 -7.97 -14.35
C ILE A 343 10.29 -7.42 -13.17
N TYR A 344 9.78 -6.21 -13.34
CA TYR A 344 8.96 -5.50 -12.35
C TYR A 344 7.57 -5.21 -12.91
N LEU A 345 6.58 -5.20 -12.03
CA LEU A 345 5.25 -4.68 -12.32
C LEU A 345 5.08 -3.32 -11.66
N ILE A 346 4.57 -2.35 -12.42
CA ILE A 346 4.34 -0.97 -11.98
C ILE A 346 2.85 -0.69 -12.10
N ASN A 347 2.16 -0.46 -10.97
CA ASN A 347 0.73 -0.18 -10.99
C ASN A 347 0.41 1.28 -11.33
N THR A 348 -0.87 1.61 -11.50
CA THR A 348 -1.35 2.95 -11.86
C THR A 348 -1.04 4.03 -10.82
N ASN A 349 -0.71 3.65 -9.58
CA ASN A 349 -0.23 4.54 -8.52
C ASN A 349 1.30 4.63 -8.47
N MET A 350 1.98 4.02 -9.45
CA MET A 350 3.45 3.96 -9.55
C MET A 350 4.14 3.18 -8.43
N ASN A 351 3.45 2.27 -7.77
CA ASN A 351 4.09 1.30 -6.90
C ASN A 351 4.77 0.22 -7.76
N ILE A 352 6.03 -0.06 -7.45
CA ILE A 352 6.88 -1.03 -8.15
C ILE A 352 6.93 -2.33 -7.33
N GLU A 353 6.71 -3.45 -8.00
CA GLU A 353 6.73 -4.79 -7.44
C GLU A 353 7.69 -5.67 -8.24
N PHE A 354 8.65 -6.30 -7.58
CA PHE A 354 9.50 -7.30 -8.22
C PHE A 354 8.75 -8.62 -8.36
N THR A 355 8.78 -9.20 -9.56
CA THR A 355 8.02 -10.42 -9.86
C THR A 355 8.72 -11.73 -9.48
N GLY A 356 9.99 -11.67 -9.13
CA GLY A 356 10.84 -12.86 -8.98
C GLY A 356 11.28 -13.50 -10.30
N CYS A 357 11.05 -12.79 -11.42
CA CYS A 357 11.43 -13.23 -12.77
C CYS A 357 12.55 -12.39 -13.36
N LYS A 358 13.29 -13.01 -14.25
CA LYS A 358 14.27 -12.36 -15.13
C LYS A 358 14.09 -12.81 -16.58
N SER A 359 14.44 -11.92 -17.50
CA SER A 359 14.69 -12.28 -18.91
C SER A 359 16.18 -12.54 -19.10
N GLU A 360 16.53 -13.64 -19.73
CA GLU A 360 17.92 -13.93 -20.15
C GLU A 360 18.25 -13.34 -21.53
N ASN A 361 17.25 -12.83 -22.23
CA ASN A 361 17.43 -12.23 -23.55
C ASN A 361 17.63 -10.71 -23.45
N ASN A 362 18.87 -10.25 -23.57
CA ASN A 362 19.25 -8.84 -23.45
C ASN A 362 18.67 -7.95 -24.58
N LYS A 363 18.18 -8.52 -25.69
CA LYS A 363 17.44 -7.82 -26.74
C LYS A 363 16.19 -7.12 -26.21
N TYR A 364 15.64 -7.58 -25.08
CA TYR A 364 14.42 -7.05 -24.46
C TYR A 364 14.64 -6.31 -23.15
N PHE A 365 15.89 -5.97 -22.79
CA PHE A 365 16.15 -5.11 -21.65
C PHE A 365 15.64 -3.69 -21.92
N ASN A 366 15.29 -2.94 -20.88
CA ASN A 366 14.67 -1.62 -21.00
C ASN A 366 13.40 -1.63 -21.91
N THR A 367 12.52 -2.58 -21.65
CA THR A 367 11.26 -2.78 -22.36
C THR A 367 10.08 -2.51 -21.42
N ILE A 368 9.04 -1.81 -21.92
CA ILE A 368 7.79 -1.56 -21.19
C ILE A 368 6.63 -2.15 -21.99
N ILE A 369 5.89 -3.03 -21.32
CA ILE A 369 4.68 -3.69 -21.84
C ILE A 369 3.49 -3.27 -20.98
N ASP A 370 2.35 -2.99 -21.59
CA ASP A 370 1.09 -2.72 -20.90
C ASP A 370 0.23 -3.98 -20.84
N GLY A 371 -0.37 -4.23 -19.70
CA GLY A 371 -1.15 -5.45 -19.49
C GLY A 371 -2.00 -5.44 -18.24
N GLU A 372 -2.71 -6.53 -18.06
CA GLU A 372 -3.54 -6.81 -16.88
C GLU A 372 -2.90 -7.91 -16.05
N HIS A 373 -2.67 -7.64 -14.76
CA HIS A 373 -2.20 -8.63 -13.80
C HIS A 373 -3.39 -9.30 -13.12
N ILE A 374 -3.52 -10.61 -13.32
CA ILE A 374 -4.61 -11.44 -12.85
C ILE A 374 -4.05 -12.45 -11.85
N SER A 375 -4.43 -12.30 -10.59
CA SER A 375 -3.90 -13.14 -9.52
C SER A 375 -4.57 -14.51 -9.44
N HIS A 376 -5.87 -14.59 -9.72
CA HIS A 376 -6.67 -15.81 -9.56
C HIS A 376 -7.50 -16.09 -10.80
N ASP A 377 -7.74 -17.37 -11.07
CA ASP A 377 -8.70 -17.80 -12.09
C ASP A 377 -10.15 -17.69 -11.59
N LYS A 378 -11.12 -18.06 -12.43
CA LYS A 378 -12.55 -18.07 -12.12
C LYS A 378 -12.93 -18.95 -10.92
N THR A 379 -12.09 -19.92 -10.55
CA THR A 379 -12.32 -20.83 -9.42
C THR A 379 -11.68 -20.33 -8.11
N GLY A 380 -10.98 -19.21 -8.16
CA GLY A 380 -10.21 -18.65 -7.04
C GLY A 380 -8.82 -19.28 -6.87
N LYS A 381 -8.37 -20.10 -7.81
CA LYS A 381 -7.02 -20.66 -7.80
C LYS A 381 -6.00 -19.59 -8.22
N PHE A 382 -4.89 -19.52 -7.49
CA PHE A 382 -3.80 -18.59 -7.80
C PHE A 382 -3.09 -19.01 -9.11
N ILE A 383 -3.10 -18.11 -10.11
CA ILE A 383 -2.49 -18.32 -11.43
C ILE A 383 -1.36 -17.35 -11.75
N ASN A 384 -1.31 -16.20 -11.09
CA ASN A 384 -0.30 -15.14 -11.26
C ASN A 384 0.02 -14.87 -12.74
N LEU A 385 -1.02 -14.48 -13.49
CA LEU A 385 -0.97 -14.27 -14.93
C LEU A 385 -0.84 -12.78 -15.25
N TYR A 386 0.06 -12.43 -16.16
CA TYR A 386 0.14 -11.12 -16.77
C TYR A 386 -0.30 -11.19 -18.24
N ALA A 387 -1.50 -10.68 -18.53
CA ALA A 387 -2.11 -10.67 -19.85
C ALA A 387 -1.74 -9.36 -20.57
N CYS A 388 -0.75 -9.44 -21.46
CA CYS A 388 -0.22 -8.30 -22.21
C CYS A 388 -1.18 -7.88 -23.33
N PHE A 389 -1.39 -6.57 -23.50
CA PHE A 389 -2.24 -6.06 -24.58
C PHE A 389 -1.61 -4.96 -25.43
N ASP A 390 -0.49 -4.34 -25.01
CA ASP A 390 0.26 -3.37 -25.82
C ASP A 390 1.73 -3.34 -25.42
N VAL A 391 2.59 -2.76 -26.26
CA VAL A 391 4.02 -2.54 -25.97
C VAL A 391 4.40 -1.09 -26.27
N TYR A 392 5.14 -0.48 -25.37
CA TYR A 392 5.46 0.95 -25.42
C TYR A 392 6.93 1.22 -25.71
N PHE A 393 7.81 0.44 -25.09
CA PHE A 393 9.25 0.53 -25.31
C PHE A 393 9.83 -0.86 -25.53
N ILE A 394 10.79 -1.00 -26.44
CA ILE A 394 11.59 -2.20 -26.66
C ILE A 394 13.05 -1.79 -26.77
N ASN A 395 13.91 -2.32 -25.90
CA ASN A 395 15.34 -2.05 -25.89
C ASN A 395 15.66 -0.55 -26.04
N ASN A 396 15.14 0.26 -25.14
CA ASN A 396 15.26 1.74 -25.11
C ASN A 396 14.52 2.49 -26.24
N LYS A 397 13.93 1.79 -27.21
CA LYS A 397 13.25 2.41 -28.35
C LYS A 397 11.78 2.61 -28.03
N ASP A 398 11.30 3.85 -28.13
CA ASP A 398 9.89 4.19 -28.04
C ASP A 398 9.15 3.73 -29.31
N VAL A 399 8.20 2.80 -29.16
CA VAL A 399 7.40 2.24 -30.25
C VAL A 399 5.93 2.68 -30.18
N ARG A 400 5.56 3.56 -29.24
CA ARG A 400 4.19 4.02 -29.05
C ARG A 400 3.60 4.73 -30.27
N ALA A 401 4.43 5.36 -31.09
CA ALA A 401 4.00 6.01 -32.33
C ALA A 401 3.58 5.04 -33.44
N ASN A 402 4.00 3.77 -33.35
CA ASN A 402 3.68 2.78 -34.37
C ASN A 402 2.18 2.48 -34.40
N GLU A 403 1.67 2.08 -35.55
CA GLU A 403 0.32 1.53 -35.74
C GLU A 403 0.18 0.24 -34.90
N PHE A 404 -1.06 -0.10 -34.50
CA PHE A 404 -1.29 -1.20 -33.56
C PHE A 404 -1.26 -2.57 -34.26
N ILE A 405 -2.09 -2.76 -35.30
CA ILE A 405 -2.26 -4.06 -35.97
C ILE A 405 -2.29 -3.90 -37.49
N LYS A 406 -1.68 -4.86 -38.19
CA LYS A 406 -1.74 -4.96 -39.66
C LYS A 406 -3.11 -5.49 -40.10
N LYS A 407 -3.82 -4.75 -40.93
CA LYS A 407 -5.11 -5.16 -41.48
C LYS A 407 -5.02 -5.82 -42.86
N THR A 408 -4.09 -5.36 -43.69
CA THR A 408 -3.94 -5.82 -45.07
C THR A 408 -2.90 -6.92 -45.16
N GLN A 409 -3.13 -7.89 -46.05
CA GLN A 409 -2.13 -8.90 -46.43
C GLN A 409 -1.16 -8.37 -47.51
N ASP A 410 -0.96 -7.05 -47.58
CA ASP A 410 -0.05 -6.45 -48.53
C ASP A 410 1.39 -6.92 -48.25
N PRO A 411 2.04 -7.68 -49.16
CA PRO A 411 3.41 -8.15 -48.98
C PRO A 411 4.44 -7.01 -48.96
N GLU A 412 4.12 -5.85 -49.59
CA GLU A 412 5.01 -4.69 -49.66
C GLU A 412 4.94 -3.80 -48.41
N ASP A 413 4.02 -4.05 -47.50
CA ASP A 413 3.91 -3.29 -46.26
C ASP A 413 5.04 -3.64 -45.28
N LYS A 414 6.05 -2.77 -45.25
CA LYS A 414 7.23 -2.85 -44.37
C LYS A 414 7.04 -2.19 -43.01
N LYS A 415 5.83 -1.75 -42.65
CA LYS A 415 5.55 -1.15 -41.37
C LYS A 415 5.72 -2.15 -40.24
N ILE A 416 6.15 -1.64 -39.10
CA ILE A 416 6.30 -2.42 -37.84
C ILE A 416 5.11 -2.08 -36.92
N TYR A 417 4.34 -3.09 -36.57
CA TYR A 417 3.12 -2.99 -35.78
C TYR A 417 3.37 -3.37 -34.32
N ARG A 418 2.75 -2.64 -33.37
CA ARG A 418 2.94 -2.88 -31.92
C ARG A 418 2.50 -4.28 -31.48
N LEU A 419 1.37 -4.80 -31.99
CA LEU A 419 0.91 -6.14 -31.65
C LEU A 419 1.88 -7.23 -32.12
N GLN A 420 2.49 -7.06 -33.29
CA GLN A 420 3.52 -7.97 -33.80
C GLN A 420 4.77 -7.92 -32.91
N LEU A 421 5.22 -6.71 -32.55
CA LEU A 421 6.34 -6.51 -31.64
C LEU A 421 6.08 -7.14 -30.28
N LEU A 422 4.87 -6.97 -29.73
CA LEU A 422 4.45 -7.59 -28.47
C LEU A 422 4.56 -9.11 -28.53
N ASN A 423 3.98 -9.74 -29.56
CA ASN A 423 4.02 -11.19 -29.71
C ASN A 423 5.46 -11.71 -29.85
N ASN A 424 6.29 -11.05 -30.65
CA ASN A 424 7.70 -11.42 -30.78
C ASN A 424 8.45 -11.29 -29.46
N THR A 425 8.22 -10.20 -28.71
CA THR A 425 8.83 -9.97 -27.40
C THR A 425 8.49 -11.11 -26.45
N ILE A 426 7.22 -11.49 -26.34
CA ILE A 426 6.78 -12.53 -25.40
C ILE A 426 7.33 -13.90 -25.80
N ASN A 427 7.33 -14.23 -27.09
CA ASN A 427 7.84 -15.52 -27.59
C ASN A 427 9.36 -15.68 -27.39
N GLU A 428 10.13 -14.57 -27.46
CA GLU A 428 11.58 -14.58 -27.37
C GLU A 428 12.11 -14.15 -25.99
N LEU A 429 11.24 -13.94 -24.99
CA LEU A 429 11.60 -13.31 -23.70
C LEU A 429 12.60 -14.13 -22.86
N MET A 430 12.66 -15.45 -23.04
CA MET A 430 13.50 -16.36 -22.25
C MET A 430 13.34 -16.13 -20.74
N LEU A 431 12.10 -16.28 -20.27
CA LEU A 431 11.70 -15.99 -18.90
C LEU A 431 12.20 -17.06 -17.94
N VAL A 432 12.89 -16.67 -16.86
CA VAL A 432 13.35 -17.56 -15.79
C VAL A 432 12.97 -17.02 -14.42
N GLY A 433 12.81 -17.92 -13.43
CA GLY A 433 12.62 -17.55 -12.03
C GLY A 433 13.95 -17.41 -11.31
N ILE A 434 14.08 -16.46 -10.37
CA ILE A 434 15.31 -16.26 -9.59
C ILE A 434 15.59 -17.37 -8.56
N THR A 435 14.57 -18.11 -8.14
CA THR A 435 14.67 -19.19 -7.15
C THR A 435 14.61 -20.59 -7.76
N GLY A 436 14.44 -20.70 -9.07
CA GLY A 436 14.32 -21.97 -9.79
C GLY A 436 14.06 -21.75 -11.27
N LYS A 437 13.96 -22.86 -12.04
CA LYS A 437 13.73 -22.77 -13.49
C LYS A 437 12.33 -22.29 -13.86
N THR A 438 11.33 -22.57 -13.03
CA THR A 438 9.94 -22.18 -13.32
C THR A 438 9.71 -20.73 -12.90
N PRO A 439 9.34 -19.84 -13.83
CA PRO A 439 9.03 -18.46 -13.50
C PRO A 439 7.75 -18.37 -12.67
N PRO A 440 7.73 -17.56 -11.60
CA PRO A 440 6.55 -17.40 -10.75
C PRO A 440 5.43 -16.57 -11.39
N LEU A 441 5.71 -15.83 -12.46
CA LEU A 441 4.76 -15.06 -13.25
C LEU A 441 4.58 -15.70 -14.62
N LYS A 442 3.32 -16.00 -14.99
CA LYS A 442 2.95 -16.41 -16.34
C LYS A 442 2.71 -15.15 -17.19
N ILE A 443 3.32 -15.07 -18.36
CA ILE A 443 3.15 -13.92 -19.28
C ILE A 443 2.55 -14.44 -20.58
N MET A 444 1.48 -13.80 -21.06
CA MET A 444 0.84 -14.13 -22.33
C MET A 444 0.32 -12.88 -23.04
N ALA A 445 0.33 -12.89 -24.37
CA ALA A 445 -0.33 -11.87 -25.17
C ALA A 445 -1.83 -12.15 -25.26
N LYS A 446 -2.64 -11.11 -25.15
CA LYS A 446 -4.08 -11.18 -25.44
C LYS A 446 -4.33 -11.32 -26.93
N ARG A 447 -5.42 -11.97 -27.29
CA ARG A 447 -5.86 -12.08 -28.66
C ARG A 447 -6.66 -10.86 -29.06
N PHE A 448 -6.39 -10.33 -30.25
CA PHE A 448 -7.12 -9.22 -30.84
C PHE A 448 -7.78 -9.65 -32.13
N TYR A 449 -8.99 -9.19 -32.33
CA TYR A 449 -9.77 -9.42 -33.54
C TYR A 449 -10.03 -8.07 -34.20
N ALA A 450 -9.65 -7.92 -35.44
CA ALA A 450 -9.89 -6.71 -36.23
C ALA A 450 -10.96 -6.96 -37.29
N SER A 451 -11.76 -5.93 -37.61
CA SER A 451 -12.64 -5.98 -38.76
C SER A 451 -11.84 -6.14 -40.05
N ASN A 452 -12.34 -6.94 -40.95
CA ASN A 452 -11.78 -7.10 -42.32
C ASN A 452 -12.93 -7.05 -43.36
N ASP A 453 -12.61 -7.23 -44.64
CA ASP A 453 -13.57 -7.15 -45.73
C ASP A 453 -14.73 -8.18 -45.60
N SER A 454 -14.53 -9.27 -44.88
CA SER A 454 -15.49 -10.35 -44.69
C SER A 454 -16.12 -10.43 -43.30
N SER A 455 -15.60 -9.67 -42.33
CA SER A 455 -16.02 -9.75 -40.91
C SER A 455 -16.11 -8.37 -40.28
N SER A 456 -17.29 -8.01 -39.81
CA SER A 456 -17.48 -6.75 -39.05
C SER A 456 -16.90 -6.83 -37.65
N ILE A 457 -16.63 -5.67 -37.04
CA ILE A 457 -16.19 -5.58 -35.64
C ILE A 457 -17.22 -6.23 -34.66
N PHE A 458 -18.51 -6.21 -35.00
CA PHE A 458 -19.56 -6.81 -34.18
C PHE A 458 -19.53 -8.35 -34.18
N MET A 459 -19.11 -8.97 -35.29
CA MET A 459 -18.87 -10.42 -35.35
C MET A 459 -17.71 -10.80 -34.41
N ALA A 460 -16.64 -10.01 -34.40
CA ALA A 460 -15.53 -10.18 -33.48
C ALA A 460 -15.97 -10.01 -32.00
N CYS A 461 -16.81 -9.02 -31.72
CA CYS A 461 -17.41 -8.85 -30.39
C CYS A 461 -18.21 -10.07 -29.95
N SER A 462 -19.08 -10.60 -30.85
CA SER A 462 -19.87 -11.81 -30.56
C SER A 462 -18.98 -13.00 -30.25
N GLN A 463 -17.95 -13.24 -31.05
CA GLN A 463 -16.99 -14.33 -30.81
C GLN A 463 -16.32 -14.25 -29.44
N ILE A 464 -15.89 -13.05 -29.01
CA ILE A 464 -15.28 -12.88 -27.69
C ILE A 464 -16.30 -13.11 -26.57
N LEU A 465 -17.52 -12.60 -26.71
CA LEU A 465 -18.57 -12.76 -25.71
C LEU A 465 -19.02 -14.24 -25.62
N ASP A 466 -19.08 -14.93 -26.74
CA ASP A 466 -19.37 -16.38 -26.78
C ASP A 466 -18.25 -17.18 -26.10
N LEU A 467 -16.98 -16.82 -26.32
CA LEU A 467 -15.87 -17.42 -25.59
C LEU A 467 -15.95 -17.15 -24.09
N ALA A 468 -16.31 -15.92 -23.68
CA ALA A 468 -16.47 -15.58 -22.27
C ALA A 468 -17.63 -16.37 -21.64
N TYR A 469 -18.73 -16.53 -22.35
CA TYR A 469 -19.91 -17.29 -21.89
C TYR A 469 -19.63 -18.79 -21.77
N ASN A 470 -18.86 -19.36 -22.71
CA ASN A 470 -18.51 -20.78 -22.76
C ASN A 470 -17.20 -21.14 -22.04
N ASP A 471 -16.80 -20.37 -21.04
CA ASP A 471 -15.58 -20.59 -20.24
C ASP A 471 -14.27 -20.67 -21.05
N GLY A 472 -14.23 -20.02 -22.21
CA GLY A 472 -13.06 -20.01 -23.09
C GLY A 472 -11.86 -19.17 -22.57
N PHE A 473 -12.01 -18.45 -21.46
CA PHE A 473 -10.93 -17.74 -20.78
C PHE A 473 -10.62 -18.37 -19.42
N GLU A 474 -9.33 -18.45 -19.08
CA GLU A 474 -8.85 -18.92 -17.77
C GLU A 474 -9.22 -17.94 -16.63
N TYR A 475 -9.55 -16.70 -16.93
CA TYR A 475 -9.80 -15.61 -15.99
C TYR A 475 -11.17 -14.94 -16.26
N GLU A 476 -11.66 -14.18 -15.27
CA GLU A 476 -12.89 -13.41 -15.40
C GLU A 476 -12.74 -12.25 -16.38
N THR A 477 -13.81 -11.99 -17.11
CA THR A 477 -13.91 -10.88 -18.07
C THR A 477 -15.17 -10.07 -17.78
N ASP A 478 -15.06 -8.74 -17.86
CA ASP A 478 -16.17 -7.82 -17.54
C ASP A 478 -16.58 -6.93 -18.73
N GLY A 479 -16.22 -7.32 -19.96
CA GLY A 479 -16.60 -6.59 -21.16
C GLY A 479 -15.60 -6.68 -22.30
N LEU A 480 -15.49 -5.59 -23.07
CA LEU A 480 -14.68 -5.49 -24.27
C LEU A 480 -13.82 -4.21 -24.26
N ILE A 481 -12.64 -4.29 -24.87
CA ILE A 481 -11.77 -3.15 -25.15
C ILE A 481 -11.57 -3.01 -26.65
N PHE A 482 -11.78 -1.79 -27.14
CA PHE A 482 -11.57 -1.42 -28.54
C PHE A 482 -10.33 -0.55 -28.68
N THR A 483 -9.42 -0.96 -29.55
CA THR A 483 -8.16 -0.26 -29.82
C THR A 483 -8.10 0.11 -31.29
N PRO A 484 -7.81 1.37 -31.66
CA PRO A 484 -7.72 1.77 -33.05
C PRO A 484 -6.48 1.13 -33.72
N CYS A 485 -6.64 0.60 -34.94
CA CYS A 485 -5.57 -0.11 -35.63
C CYS A 485 -4.46 0.81 -36.11
N LYS A 486 -4.80 2.02 -36.61
CA LYS A 486 -3.89 2.94 -37.31
C LYS A 486 -3.22 4.02 -36.47
N TYR A 487 -3.57 4.13 -35.20
CA TYR A 487 -3.01 5.19 -34.35
C TYR A 487 -2.01 4.66 -33.34
N GLY A 488 -0.96 5.46 -33.12
CA GLY A 488 -0.07 5.28 -31.99
C GLY A 488 -0.79 5.52 -30.67
N VAL A 489 -0.17 5.09 -29.57
CA VAL A 489 -0.74 5.15 -28.20
C VAL A 489 -1.02 6.60 -27.81
N GLY A 490 -2.28 6.90 -27.45
CA GLY A 490 -2.69 8.25 -27.05
C GLY A 490 -2.74 9.27 -28.19
N LEU A 491 -2.51 8.84 -29.45
CA LEU A 491 -2.55 9.73 -30.61
C LEU A 491 -3.95 9.78 -31.23
N THR A 492 -4.25 10.91 -31.88
CA THR A 492 -5.49 11.18 -32.58
C THR A 492 -5.21 11.81 -33.92
N LYS A 493 -6.24 12.02 -34.75
CA LYS A 493 -6.12 12.79 -36.03
C LYS A 493 -5.54 14.20 -35.80
N GLN A 494 -5.82 14.80 -34.65
CA GLN A 494 -5.45 16.18 -34.33
C GLN A 494 -4.19 16.27 -33.46
N ASN A 495 -3.96 15.27 -32.58
CA ASN A 495 -2.81 15.24 -31.70
C ASN A 495 -1.86 14.11 -32.09
N THR A 496 -0.73 14.50 -32.70
CA THR A 496 0.31 13.57 -33.18
C THR A 496 1.52 13.48 -32.26
N GLN A 497 1.49 14.15 -31.08
CA GLN A 497 2.61 14.16 -30.14
C GLN A 497 2.40 13.14 -29.02
N LEU A 498 3.39 12.27 -28.82
CA LEU A 498 3.44 11.35 -27.71
C LEU A 498 3.61 12.10 -26.37
N ARG A 499 2.86 11.69 -25.36
CA ARG A 499 2.95 12.27 -24.02
C ARG A 499 3.67 11.32 -23.06
N SER A 500 4.42 11.88 -22.12
CA SER A 500 5.09 11.16 -21.02
C SER A 500 4.27 11.15 -19.73
N SER A 501 2.98 11.50 -19.78
CA SER A 501 2.08 11.58 -18.65
C SER A 501 0.80 10.80 -18.90
N LYS A 502 0.15 10.36 -17.81
CA LYS A 502 -1.14 9.68 -17.87
C LYS A 502 -2.20 10.59 -18.49
N THR A 503 -2.87 10.10 -19.52
CA THR A 503 -3.94 10.81 -20.25
C THR A 503 -5.11 9.87 -20.50
N SER A 504 -6.25 10.42 -20.85
CA SER A 504 -7.32 9.65 -21.45
C SER A 504 -7.13 9.62 -22.97
N TRP A 505 -7.41 8.49 -23.59
CA TRP A 505 -7.29 8.33 -25.04
C TRP A 505 -8.67 8.22 -25.67
N GLU A 506 -9.10 9.28 -26.30
CA GLU A 506 -10.45 9.43 -26.90
C GLU A 506 -10.75 8.41 -28.00
N TYR A 507 -9.71 7.78 -28.56
CA TYR A 507 -9.84 6.75 -29.59
C TYR A 507 -9.81 5.31 -29.04
N SER A 508 -9.55 5.11 -27.76
CA SER A 508 -9.64 3.79 -27.12
C SER A 508 -10.94 3.70 -26.31
N PHE A 509 -11.73 2.64 -26.53
CA PHE A 509 -12.99 2.48 -25.84
C PHE A 509 -13.05 1.22 -24.98
N LYS A 510 -13.79 1.32 -23.88
CA LYS A 510 -14.19 0.20 -23.03
C LYS A 510 -15.71 0.09 -23.04
N TRP A 511 -16.20 -1.13 -23.12
CA TRP A 511 -17.61 -1.44 -22.97
C TRP A 511 -17.79 -2.52 -21.88
N LYS A 512 -18.83 -2.36 -21.07
CA LYS A 512 -19.24 -3.33 -20.06
C LYS A 512 -20.73 -3.63 -20.21
N PRO A 513 -21.18 -4.89 -20.04
CA PRO A 513 -22.57 -5.20 -19.80
C PRO A 513 -23.12 -4.43 -18.60
N SER A 514 -24.40 -4.10 -18.61
CA SER A 514 -25.04 -3.27 -17.57
C SER A 514 -24.86 -3.83 -16.15
N LYS A 515 -24.85 -5.15 -16.00
CA LYS A 515 -24.61 -5.84 -14.71
C LYS A 515 -23.25 -5.56 -14.07
N TYR A 516 -22.26 -5.09 -14.84
CA TYR A 516 -20.92 -4.74 -14.36
C TYR A 516 -20.68 -3.22 -14.26
N ASN A 517 -21.73 -2.42 -14.47
CA ASN A 517 -21.60 -0.98 -14.29
C ASN A 517 -21.49 -0.64 -12.81
N THR A 518 -20.51 0.17 -12.47
CA THR A 518 -20.24 0.68 -11.12
C THR A 518 -20.25 2.20 -11.12
N ILE A 519 -20.57 2.79 -10.00
CA ILE A 519 -20.50 4.23 -9.78
C ILE A 519 -19.33 4.49 -8.84
N ASP A 520 -18.40 5.33 -9.27
CA ASP A 520 -17.26 5.75 -8.47
C ASP A 520 -17.64 6.97 -7.61
N PHE A 521 -17.33 6.89 -6.31
CA PHE A 521 -17.54 8.00 -5.38
C PHE A 521 -16.20 8.52 -4.87
N TYR A 522 -16.08 9.83 -4.79
CA TYR A 522 -15.02 10.45 -4.01
C TYR A 522 -15.40 10.40 -2.53
N ILE A 523 -14.61 9.69 -1.74
CA ILE A 523 -14.88 9.43 -0.33
C ILE A 523 -14.14 10.45 0.53
N THR A 524 -14.88 11.12 1.41
CA THR A 524 -14.33 11.95 2.49
C THR A 524 -14.89 11.47 3.82
N THR A 525 -14.15 11.69 4.91
CA THR A 525 -14.64 11.42 6.26
C THR A 525 -15.33 12.67 6.82
N LYS A 526 -16.37 12.46 7.62
CA LYS A 526 -17.03 13.56 8.36
C LYS A 526 -16.02 14.16 9.35
N LYS A 527 -15.88 15.48 9.33
CA LYS A 527 -15.00 16.23 10.22
C LYS A 527 -15.81 17.06 11.21
N GLN A 528 -15.21 17.30 12.39
CA GLN A 528 -15.68 18.29 13.36
C GLN A 528 -15.31 19.70 12.89
N GLU A 529 -15.84 20.73 13.55
CA GLU A 529 -15.54 22.14 13.24
C GLU A 529 -14.03 22.47 13.35
N ASN A 530 -13.31 21.77 14.21
CA ASN A 530 -11.87 21.89 14.37
C ASN A 530 -11.05 21.16 13.28
N GLY A 531 -11.69 20.54 12.28
CA GLY A 531 -11.06 19.81 11.18
C GLY A 531 -10.67 18.36 11.52
N GLU A 532 -10.90 17.88 12.75
CA GLU A 532 -10.63 16.50 13.14
C GLU A 532 -11.74 15.56 12.64
N GLU A 533 -11.38 14.31 12.37
CA GLU A 533 -12.34 13.30 11.93
C GLU A 533 -13.29 12.91 13.09
N VAL A 534 -14.56 12.76 12.76
CA VAL A 534 -15.58 12.25 13.70
C VAL A 534 -15.38 10.74 13.83
N ILE A 535 -14.84 10.31 14.96
CA ILE A 535 -14.71 8.90 15.31
C ILE A 535 -15.82 8.57 16.31
N LYS A 536 -16.63 7.57 15.98
CA LYS A 536 -17.68 7.06 16.85
C LYS A 536 -17.34 5.66 17.31
N THR A 537 -17.77 5.34 18.53
CA THR A 537 -17.55 4.04 19.14
C THR A 537 -18.85 3.24 19.09
N VAL A 538 -18.75 1.97 18.70
CA VAL A 538 -19.88 1.04 18.70
C VAL A 538 -19.44 -0.28 19.34
N PHE A 539 -20.33 -0.92 20.10
CA PHE A 539 -20.12 -2.28 20.55
C PHE A 539 -20.42 -3.24 19.40
N GLU A 540 -19.55 -4.21 19.17
CA GLU A 540 -19.63 -5.16 18.04
C GLU A 540 -20.99 -5.90 17.95
N THR A 541 -21.65 -6.06 19.06
CA THR A 541 -22.88 -6.83 19.18
C THR A 541 -24.15 -6.01 19.40
N GLY A 542 -24.17 -4.71 19.09
CA GLY A 542 -25.37 -3.85 19.10
C GLY A 542 -26.49 -4.14 20.11
N THR A 543 -26.62 -5.37 20.58
CA THR A 543 -27.67 -5.89 21.47
C THR A 543 -27.16 -6.80 22.59
N ASN A 544 -25.89 -7.24 22.58
CA ASN A 544 -25.41 -8.21 23.58
C ASN A 544 -24.38 -7.56 24.53
N THR A 545 -24.87 -7.07 25.66
CA THR A 545 -24.08 -6.41 26.70
C THR A 545 -23.18 -7.37 27.51
N THR A 546 -23.23 -8.67 27.24
CA THR A 546 -22.48 -9.70 27.97
C THR A 546 -21.14 -10.06 27.34
N SER A 547 -20.89 -9.72 26.07
CA SER A 547 -19.56 -9.84 25.43
C SER A 547 -18.92 -8.48 25.30
N SER A 548 -18.44 -7.94 26.40
CA SER A 548 -17.99 -6.55 26.57
C SER A 548 -16.64 -6.22 25.93
N ASP A 549 -16.05 -7.07 25.12
CA ASP A 549 -14.61 -7.02 24.90
C ASP A 549 -14.15 -6.32 23.63
N ASN A 550 -15.03 -6.08 22.66
CA ASN A 550 -14.66 -5.42 21.43
C ASN A 550 -15.38 -4.08 21.24
N ILE A 551 -14.71 -3.01 21.61
CA ILE A 551 -15.14 -1.66 21.25
C ILE A 551 -14.65 -1.39 19.84
N LEU A 552 -15.56 -1.47 18.85
CA LEU A 552 -15.28 -1.08 17.49
C LEU A 552 -15.40 0.44 17.35
N GLN A 553 -14.56 1.00 16.52
CA GLN A 553 -14.63 2.40 16.13
C GLN A 553 -15.00 2.50 14.66
N TYR A 554 -15.87 3.42 14.32
CA TYR A 554 -16.23 3.71 12.95
C TYR A 554 -16.13 5.20 12.65
N LYS A 555 -15.84 5.49 11.38
CA LYS A 555 -15.88 6.84 10.81
C LYS A 555 -17.11 6.96 9.93
N VAL A 556 -17.73 8.11 9.92
CA VAL A 556 -18.80 8.43 8.98
C VAL A 556 -18.16 8.80 7.65
N ILE A 557 -18.45 8.03 6.61
CA ILE A 557 -18.00 8.26 5.25
C ILE A 557 -19.03 9.14 4.55
N ILE A 558 -18.57 10.18 3.86
CA ILE A 558 -19.37 11.02 2.99
C ILE A 558 -19.01 10.65 1.56
N LEU A 559 -19.95 10.10 0.83
CA LEU A 559 -19.82 9.80 -0.60
C LEU A 559 -20.12 11.07 -1.41
N ARG A 560 -19.26 11.36 -2.38
CA ARG A 560 -19.37 12.53 -3.23
C ARG A 560 -19.27 12.12 -4.70
N VAL A 561 -20.08 12.73 -5.55
CA VAL A 561 -20.02 12.59 -7.01
C VAL A 561 -19.51 13.89 -7.63
N GLY A 562 -18.92 13.80 -8.83
CA GLY A 562 -18.54 14.97 -9.59
C GLY A 562 -19.78 15.74 -10.06
N PHE A 563 -19.79 17.05 -9.89
CA PHE A 563 -20.90 17.93 -10.21
C PHE A 563 -20.41 19.34 -10.55
N ASP A 564 -20.90 19.89 -11.66
CA ASP A 564 -20.68 21.27 -12.07
C ASP A 564 -21.98 22.07 -11.97
N GLU A 565 -22.12 22.85 -10.90
CA GLU A 565 -23.32 23.64 -10.63
C GLU A 565 -23.68 24.64 -11.75
N LYS A 566 -22.66 25.13 -12.48
CA LYS A 566 -22.90 26.09 -13.57
C LYS A 566 -23.50 25.44 -14.81
N LYS A 567 -23.17 24.16 -15.07
CA LYS A 567 -23.64 23.39 -16.23
C LYS A 567 -24.88 22.58 -15.92
N ASP A 568 -24.91 21.96 -14.75
CA ASP A 568 -25.91 20.95 -14.39
C ASP A 568 -27.05 21.52 -13.53
N GLY A 569 -26.91 22.79 -13.08
CA GLY A 569 -27.84 23.37 -12.14
C GLY A 569 -27.79 22.68 -10.77
N TYR A 570 -28.84 22.83 -9.96
CA TYR A 570 -28.95 22.07 -8.71
C TYR A 570 -29.48 20.68 -9.02
N ILE A 571 -28.61 19.68 -8.95
CA ILE A 571 -28.96 18.27 -9.14
C ILE A 571 -28.74 17.52 -7.84
N ASN A 572 -29.72 16.74 -7.43
CA ASN A 572 -29.55 15.68 -6.45
C ASN A 572 -29.51 14.34 -7.19
N PRO A 573 -28.32 13.78 -7.53
CA PRO A 573 -28.23 12.59 -8.37
C PRO A 573 -28.99 11.39 -7.80
N CYS A 574 -29.08 11.27 -6.49
CA CYS A 574 -29.81 10.17 -5.86
C CYS A 574 -31.31 10.34 -5.95
N LEU A 575 -31.81 11.54 -5.73
CA LEU A 575 -33.22 11.83 -5.88
C LEU A 575 -33.68 11.68 -7.33
N ASP A 576 -32.84 12.12 -8.27
CA ASP A 576 -33.10 12.01 -9.69
C ASP A 576 -33.15 10.56 -10.17
N VAL A 577 -32.20 9.71 -9.68
CA VAL A 577 -32.21 8.27 -9.96
C VAL A 577 -33.44 7.59 -9.33
N ILE A 578 -33.79 7.92 -8.08
CA ILE A 578 -34.96 7.35 -7.39
C ILE A 578 -36.25 7.73 -8.10
N ASN A 579 -36.32 8.97 -8.65
CA ASN A 579 -37.49 9.48 -9.37
C ASN A 579 -37.47 9.15 -10.88
N ASP A 580 -36.52 8.33 -11.34
CA ASP A 580 -36.31 7.99 -12.75
C ASP A 580 -36.08 9.22 -13.65
N ASN A 581 -35.52 10.28 -13.07
CA ASN A 581 -35.26 11.55 -13.71
C ASN A 581 -33.77 11.69 -14.02
N ILE A 582 -33.30 11.00 -15.06
CA ILE A 582 -31.89 11.01 -15.46
C ILE A 582 -31.52 12.38 -16.04
N PRO A 583 -30.59 13.14 -15.44
CA PRO A 583 -30.16 14.43 -15.96
C PRO A 583 -29.54 14.31 -17.35
N LYS A 584 -29.93 15.18 -18.27
CA LYS A 584 -29.31 15.27 -19.59
C LYS A 584 -28.00 16.04 -19.47
N ILE A 585 -26.87 15.34 -19.64
CA ILE A 585 -25.54 15.98 -19.69
C ILE A 585 -25.49 16.85 -20.94
N SER A 586 -25.28 18.14 -20.76
CA SER A 586 -25.41 19.13 -21.86
C SER A 586 -24.15 19.25 -22.72
N ASN A 587 -22.94 19.02 -22.23
CA ASN A 587 -21.71 19.04 -23.03
C ASN A 587 -20.55 18.26 -22.37
N ILE A 588 -19.82 17.50 -23.19
CA ILE A 588 -18.71 16.61 -22.79
C ILE A 588 -17.36 17.36 -22.69
N ASP A 589 -17.28 18.62 -23.14
CA ASP A 589 -15.99 19.27 -23.44
C ASP A 589 -15.27 19.93 -22.25
N ASP A 590 -15.81 19.87 -21.03
CA ASP A 590 -15.25 20.59 -19.89
C ASP A 590 -15.09 19.68 -18.66
N VAL A 591 -14.06 18.85 -18.71
CA VAL A 591 -13.79 17.81 -17.68
C VAL A 591 -13.22 18.39 -16.37
N ASP A 592 -12.84 19.69 -16.34
CA ASP A 592 -12.05 20.26 -15.25
C ASP A 592 -12.83 20.93 -14.11
N SER A 593 -14.16 20.99 -14.17
CA SER A 593 -14.97 21.78 -13.22
C SER A 593 -15.90 21.00 -12.29
N TYR A 594 -15.57 19.75 -11.96
CA TYR A 594 -16.37 18.94 -11.03
C TYR A 594 -16.24 19.39 -9.58
N LYS A 595 -17.34 19.89 -9.00
CA LYS A 595 -17.45 20.06 -7.55
C LYS A 595 -18.08 18.82 -6.93
N PRO A 596 -17.43 18.18 -5.95
CA PRO A 596 -18.01 17.01 -5.29
C PRO A 596 -19.25 17.39 -4.49
N THR A 597 -20.38 16.76 -4.80
CA THR A 597 -21.64 16.92 -4.06
C THR A 597 -21.70 15.92 -2.91
N PRO A 598 -22.10 16.32 -1.69
CA PRO A 598 -22.28 15.39 -0.60
C PRO A 598 -23.43 14.42 -0.91
N PHE A 599 -23.13 13.14 -0.78
CA PHE A 599 -24.13 12.07 -0.80
C PHE A 599 -24.38 11.60 0.62
N TYR A 600 -25.62 11.68 1.07
CA TYR A 600 -26.03 11.18 2.38
C TYR A 600 -26.93 9.96 2.17
N PRO A 601 -26.50 8.75 2.57
CA PRO A 601 -27.40 7.60 2.59
C PRO A 601 -28.56 7.93 3.54
N THR A 602 -29.77 7.59 3.15
CA THR A 602 -31.01 7.93 3.85
C THR A 602 -31.12 7.33 5.23
N ASN A 603 -30.46 6.20 5.49
CA ASN A 603 -30.38 5.58 6.81
C ASN A 603 -29.12 4.72 6.93
N PRO A 604 -28.09 5.14 7.71
CA PRO A 604 -26.87 4.33 7.90
C PRO A 604 -27.11 3.03 8.68
N TYR A 605 -28.30 2.80 9.20
CA TYR A 605 -28.70 1.59 9.93
C TYR A 605 -29.77 0.77 9.20
N ASP A 606 -30.10 1.11 7.96
CA ASP A 606 -31.00 0.30 7.16
C ASP A 606 -30.24 -0.95 6.65
N PRO A 607 -30.55 -2.16 7.13
CA PRO A 607 -29.89 -3.36 6.70
C PRO A 607 -30.15 -3.69 5.21
N ASN A 608 -31.08 -2.98 4.57
CA ASN A 608 -31.39 -3.13 3.15
C ASN A 608 -30.78 -2.02 2.28
N ALA A 609 -30.10 -1.06 2.87
CA ALA A 609 -29.34 0.00 2.17
C ALA A 609 -27.92 -0.50 1.87
N ASN A 610 -27.80 -1.51 0.98
CA ASN A 610 -26.54 -1.93 0.41
C ASN A 610 -26.19 -1.11 -0.83
#